data_ef1b82db90a4f910e0f59dd9169f7448
#
_entry.id   ef1b82db90a4f910e0f59dd9169f7448
#
_cell.length_a   1.000
_cell.length_b   1.000
_cell.length_c   1.000
_cell.angle_alpha   90.00
_cell.angle_beta   90.00
_cell.angle_gamma   90.00
#
_symmetry.space_group_name_H-M   'P 1'
#
loop_
_entity.id
_entity.type
_entity.pdbx_description
1 polymer ?
#
loop_
_entity_poly.entity_id
_entity_poly.type
_entity_poly.pdbx_seq_one_letter_code
_entity_poly.pdbx_strand_id
1 'polypeptide(L)'
;MNTGAEAVETAIKLCRKWSYLKKGIPENQAKIIVCDNNFHGRTTTIVSFSSDPDAYSDYGPFTPGFIRIPYDDLPALEKALEDPNVAGFLVEPIQGEAGVYVPADGYLSRAAELCKARNVLFIADEVQTGIARTGRLLACDHESVKPDILILGKAISGGLYPVSAVLADDDIMLVIKPGQHGSTFGGNPVGAKVAMAALEVVKDEKLAERAENLGHVLRRELRAINSPMITLVRGRGLLNAIVIKPTNGREAWDVCLEMKENGLLAKPTHGDKIRFAPPLVITEEQLMECVEIIGKSIATFC
;
A
#
# COMPACT_ATOMS: atom_id res chain seq x y z
N MET A 1 11.92 -12.17 -2.92
CA MET A 1 12.47 -11.68 -1.66
C MET A 1 11.58 -12.15 -0.51
N ASN A 2 11.83 -11.66 0.72
CA ASN A 2 11.10 -12.14 1.90
C ASN A 2 10.12 -11.09 2.45
N THR A 3 10.49 -9.83 2.41
CA THR A 3 9.70 -8.73 2.98
C THR A 3 9.32 -7.69 1.92
N GLY A 4 8.26 -6.92 2.20
CA GLY A 4 7.88 -5.81 1.31
C GLY A 4 9.01 -4.79 1.15
N ALA A 5 9.75 -4.49 2.22
CA ALA A 5 10.88 -3.56 2.17
C ALA A 5 12.00 -4.07 1.23
N GLU A 6 12.34 -5.37 1.27
CA GLU A 6 13.31 -5.95 0.33
C GLU A 6 12.83 -5.86 -1.13
N ALA A 7 11.53 -6.05 -1.36
CA ALA A 7 10.95 -5.92 -2.69
C ALA A 7 10.96 -4.46 -3.18
N VAL A 8 10.67 -3.49 -2.31
CA VAL A 8 10.80 -2.05 -2.63
C VAL A 8 12.25 -1.68 -2.95
N GLU A 9 13.22 -2.10 -2.14
CA GLU A 9 14.66 -1.89 -2.42
C GLU A 9 15.07 -2.50 -3.77
N THR A 10 14.53 -3.69 -4.08
CA THR A 10 14.76 -4.34 -5.39
C THR A 10 14.19 -3.52 -6.53
N ALA A 11 12.95 -3.02 -6.40
CA ALA A 11 12.29 -2.20 -7.41
C ALA A 11 13.04 -0.87 -7.63
N ILE A 12 13.50 -0.20 -6.57
CA ILE A 12 14.33 1.01 -6.63
C ILE A 12 15.63 0.72 -7.40
N LYS A 13 16.35 -0.37 -7.06
CA LYS A 13 17.58 -0.77 -7.74
C LYS A 13 17.33 -1.08 -9.21
N LEU A 14 16.26 -1.83 -9.51
CA LEU A 14 15.86 -2.18 -10.87
C LEU A 14 15.57 -0.93 -11.70
N CYS A 15 14.75 -0.02 -11.18
CA CYS A 15 14.38 1.24 -11.82
C CYS A 15 15.62 2.10 -12.13
N ARG A 16 16.51 2.32 -11.14
CA ARG A 16 17.76 3.06 -11.33
C ARG A 16 18.64 2.43 -12.39
N LYS A 17 18.83 1.10 -12.34
CA LYS A 17 19.67 0.38 -13.32
C LYS A 17 19.08 0.45 -14.73
N TRP A 18 17.76 0.27 -14.86
CA TRP A 18 17.08 0.42 -16.14
C TRP A 18 17.26 1.83 -16.71
N SER A 19 17.14 2.85 -15.88
CA SER A 19 17.25 4.24 -16.31
C SER A 19 18.64 4.58 -16.86
N TYR A 20 19.69 4.04 -16.27
CA TYR A 20 21.06 4.22 -16.77
C TYR A 20 21.32 3.46 -18.07
N LEU A 21 20.83 2.23 -18.17
CA LEU A 21 21.14 1.34 -19.29
C LEU A 21 20.19 1.50 -20.48
N LYS A 22 18.96 1.94 -20.27
CA LYS A 22 17.90 2.00 -21.30
C LYS A 22 17.41 3.41 -21.58
N LYS A 23 17.15 4.21 -20.55
CA LYS A 23 16.70 5.59 -20.72
C LYS A 23 17.84 6.55 -21.00
N GLY A 24 19.07 6.24 -20.61
CA GLY A 24 20.26 7.06 -20.85
C GLY A 24 20.45 8.20 -19.84
N ILE A 25 19.86 8.10 -18.66
CA ILE A 25 20.13 9.04 -17.56
C ILE A 25 21.61 8.93 -17.17
N PRO A 26 22.33 10.06 -16.96
CA PRO A 26 23.73 10.02 -16.52
C PRO A 26 23.86 9.30 -15.17
N GLU A 27 24.99 8.60 -14.99
CA GLU A 27 25.27 7.86 -13.77
C GLU A 27 25.12 8.73 -12.52
N ASN A 28 24.52 8.16 -11.46
CA ASN A 28 24.22 8.82 -10.17
C ASN A 28 23.19 9.98 -10.22
N GLN A 29 22.51 10.21 -11.36
CA GLN A 29 21.53 11.29 -11.48
C GLN A 29 20.06 10.80 -11.50
N ALA A 30 19.82 9.48 -11.50
CA ALA A 30 18.47 8.94 -11.54
C ALA A 30 17.66 9.37 -10.31
N LYS A 31 16.45 9.86 -10.57
CA LYS A 31 15.48 10.29 -9.54
C LYS A 31 14.24 9.43 -9.60
N ILE A 32 13.65 9.15 -8.45
CA ILE A 32 12.36 8.45 -8.32
C ILE A 32 11.40 9.40 -7.62
N ILE A 33 10.24 9.61 -8.24
CA ILE A 33 9.14 10.35 -7.62
C ILE A 33 8.44 9.44 -6.63
N VAL A 34 8.11 9.97 -5.44
CA VAL A 34 7.34 9.31 -4.39
C VAL A 34 6.29 10.27 -3.84
N CYS A 35 5.26 9.75 -3.19
CA CYS A 35 4.23 10.61 -2.61
C CYS A 35 4.51 10.96 -1.14
N ASP A 36 3.99 12.08 -0.67
CA ASP A 36 3.90 12.36 0.77
C ASP A 36 3.02 11.32 1.47
N ASN A 37 3.25 11.09 2.76
CA ASN A 37 2.57 10.10 3.60
C ASN A 37 2.71 8.64 3.09
N ASN A 38 3.73 8.37 2.28
CA ASN A 38 4.01 7.03 1.80
C ASN A 38 4.48 6.09 2.92
N PHE A 39 4.24 4.79 2.72
CA PHE A 39 4.84 3.75 3.54
C PHE A 39 5.32 2.59 2.69
N HIS A 40 6.62 2.56 2.39
CA HIS A 40 7.26 1.52 1.57
C HIS A 40 8.17 0.59 2.38
N GLY A 41 8.27 0.79 3.69
CA GLY A 41 9.15 0.04 4.60
C GLY A 41 9.99 0.96 5.48
N ARG A 42 11.01 0.40 6.13
CA ARG A 42 11.84 1.13 7.12
C ARG A 42 13.35 0.88 6.96
N THR A 43 13.82 0.55 5.75
CA THR A 43 15.25 0.51 5.46
C THR A 43 15.81 1.93 5.34
N THR A 44 17.12 2.08 5.45
CA THR A 44 17.78 3.41 5.38
C THR A 44 17.50 4.14 4.07
N THR A 45 17.38 3.43 2.94
CA THR A 45 16.97 4.05 1.67
C THR A 45 15.51 4.51 1.74
N ILE A 46 14.62 3.67 2.23
CA ILE A 46 13.17 3.96 2.23
C ILE A 46 12.84 5.11 3.19
N VAL A 47 13.44 5.16 4.38
CA VAL A 47 13.19 6.29 5.30
C VAL A 47 13.72 7.61 4.77
N SER A 48 14.68 7.59 3.82
CA SER A 48 15.23 8.78 3.17
C SER A 48 14.19 9.60 2.42
N PHE A 49 13.10 9.00 2.00
CA PHE A 49 11.99 9.68 1.30
C PHE A 49 10.66 9.64 2.06
N SER A 50 10.67 9.20 3.31
CA SER A 50 9.49 9.28 4.18
C SER A 50 9.16 10.74 4.50
N SER A 51 7.87 11.06 4.65
CA SER A 51 7.39 12.32 5.22
C SER A 51 7.00 12.20 6.70
N ASP A 52 7.06 10.98 7.26
CA ASP A 52 6.74 10.70 8.66
C ASP A 52 7.97 10.89 9.55
N PRO A 53 8.00 11.91 10.44
CA PRO A 53 9.11 12.16 11.34
C PRO A 53 9.47 10.96 12.22
N ASP A 54 8.48 10.16 12.65
CA ASP A 54 8.71 8.96 13.46
C ASP A 54 9.45 7.86 12.68
N ALA A 55 9.43 7.93 11.34
CA ALA A 55 10.11 6.98 10.49
C ALA A 55 11.53 7.40 10.10
N TYR A 56 11.81 8.72 9.97
CA TYR A 56 13.09 9.19 9.43
C TYR A 56 13.99 9.95 10.42
N SER A 57 13.45 10.48 11.54
CA SER A 57 14.26 11.27 12.47
C SER A 57 15.45 10.46 13.01
N ASP A 58 16.62 11.08 13.04
CA ASP A 58 17.89 10.54 13.58
C ASP A 58 18.47 9.31 12.84
N TYR A 59 17.98 9.01 11.61
CA TYR A 59 18.47 7.88 10.79
C TYR A 59 19.32 8.33 9.58
N GLY A 60 19.71 9.61 9.49
CA GLY A 60 20.64 10.07 8.45
C GLY A 60 22.06 9.47 8.56
N PRO A 61 22.90 9.56 7.52
CA PRO A 61 22.69 10.35 6.29
C PRO A 61 21.70 9.68 5.30
N PHE A 62 20.92 10.51 4.63
CA PHE A 62 19.85 10.05 3.75
C PHE A 62 20.34 9.72 2.34
N THR A 63 19.76 8.67 1.75
CA THR A 63 20.01 8.29 0.36
C THR A 63 19.37 9.32 -0.60
N PRO A 64 20.15 9.94 -1.51
CA PRO A 64 19.63 10.91 -2.47
C PRO A 64 18.88 10.29 -3.65
N GLY A 65 18.27 11.16 -4.48
CA GLY A 65 17.63 10.76 -5.72
C GLY A 65 16.15 10.47 -5.59
N PHE A 66 15.46 11.14 -4.67
CA PHE A 66 14.00 11.08 -4.54
C PHE A 66 13.38 12.47 -4.64
N ILE A 67 12.22 12.55 -5.33
CA ILE A 67 11.39 13.75 -5.42
C ILE A 67 10.07 13.43 -4.75
N ARG A 68 9.71 14.18 -3.71
CA ARG A 68 8.47 14.00 -2.98
C ARG A 68 7.41 14.95 -3.49
N ILE A 69 6.20 14.43 -3.76
CA ILE A 69 5.03 15.20 -4.21
C ILE A 69 3.81 14.86 -3.35
N PRO A 70 2.77 15.72 -3.29
CA PRO A 70 1.51 15.35 -2.66
C PRO A 70 0.89 14.11 -3.33
N TYR A 71 0.21 13.28 -2.53
CA TYR A 71 -0.56 12.15 -3.06
C TYR A 71 -1.84 12.64 -3.73
N ASP A 72 -2.29 11.97 -4.78
CA ASP A 72 -3.50 12.32 -5.57
C ASP A 72 -3.41 13.71 -6.24
N ASP A 73 -2.21 14.17 -6.57
CA ASP A 73 -1.93 15.46 -7.21
C ASP A 73 -1.27 15.26 -8.57
N LEU A 74 -2.10 15.17 -9.63
CA LEU A 74 -1.62 15.02 -11.01
C LEU A 74 -0.82 16.23 -11.51
N PRO A 75 -1.19 17.49 -11.23
CA PRO A 75 -0.38 18.65 -11.55
C PRO A 75 1.03 18.61 -10.95
N ALA A 76 1.16 18.19 -9.68
CA ALA A 76 2.47 18.03 -9.05
C ALA A 76 3.30 16.92 -9.70
N LEU A 77 2.65 15.79 -10.07
CA LEU A 77 3.29 14.71 -10.82
C LEU A 77 3.77 15.20 -12.20
N GLU A 78 2.92 15.89 -12.96
CA GLU A 78 3.26 16.39 -14.28
C GLU A 78 4.47 17.33 -14.23
N LYS A 79 4.50 18.25 -13.26
CA LYS A 79 5.63 19.14 -13.03
C LYS A 79 6.91 18.38 -12.65
N ALA A 80 6.82 17.38 -11.78
CA ALA A 80 7.99 16.57 -11.40
C ALA A 80 8.55 15.76 -12.58
N LEU A 81 7.69 15.33 -13.50
CA LEU A 81 8.05 14.61 -14.73
C LEU A 81 8.73 15.48 -15.79
N GLU A 82 8.84 16.81 -15.62
CA GLU A 82 9.61 17.69 -16.50
C GLU A 82 11.12 17.48 -16.33
N ASP A 83 11.57 16.97 -15.18
CA ASP A 83 12.97 16.64 -14.94
C ASP A 83 13.40 15.41 -15.76
N PRO A 84 14.33 15.53 -16.71
CA PRO A 84 14.74 14.43 -17.59
C PRO A 84 15.42 13.27 -16.84
N ASN A 85 15.87 13.50 -15.61
CA ASN A 85 16.52 12.50 -14.78
C ASN A 85 15.53 11.66 -13.95
N VAL A 86 14.23 11.88 -14.10
CA VAL A 86 13.23 11.04 -13.45
C VAL A 86 13.18 9.67 -14.12
N ALA A 87 13.45 8.63 -13.34
CA ALA A 87 13.49 7.23 -13.77
C ALA A 87 12.16 6.51 -13.54
N GLY A 88 11.49 6.78 -12.42
CA GLY A 88 10.27 6.10 -12.02
C GLY A 88 9.39 6.95 -11.10
N PHE A 89 8.13 6.55 -11.03
CA PHE A 89 7.15 7.01 -10.04
C PHE A 89 6.72 5.81 -9.20
N LEU A 90 7.10 5.81 -7.92
CA LEU A 90 6.76 4.76 -6.95
C LEU A 90 5.55 5.22 -6.13
N VAL A 91 4.47 4.47 -6.18
CA VAL A 91 3.20 4.84 -5.56
C VAL A 91 2.48 3.63 -4.96
N GLU A 92 1.85 3.83 -3.80
CA GLU A 92 0.83 2.93 -3.29
C GLU A 92 -0.50 3.24 -4.01
N PRO A 93 -1.18 2.26 -4.64
CA PRO A 93 -2.50 2.52 -5.27
C PRO A 93 -3.55 3.05 -4.28
N ILE A 94 -3.45 2.66 -3.01
CA ILE A 94 -4.17 3.22 -1.87
C ILE A 94 -3.15 3.34 -0.74
N GLN A 95 -2.97 4.53 -0.19
CA GLN A 95 -2.06 4.71 0.94
C GLN A 95 -2.65 4.12 2.22
N GLY A 96 -2.19 2.93 2.58
CA GLY A 96 -2.75 2.16 3.69
C GLY A 96 -2.35 2.68 5.06
N GLU A 97 -1.06 2.83 5.33
CA GLU A 97 -0.54 3.27 6.65
C GLU A 97 -0.91 4.72 6.96
N ALA A 98 -1.00 5.58 5.94
CA ALA A 98 -1.48 6.96 6.10
C ALA A 98 -2.92 7.06 6.63
N GLY A 99 -3.71 5.97 6.55
CA GLY A 99 -5.10 5.92 7.00
C GLY A 99 -6.09 5.62 5.89
N VAL A 100 -5.72 4.73 4.97
CA VAL A 100 -6.53 4.26 3.84
C VAL A 100 -7.00 5.42 2.94
N TYR A 101 -6.04 6.18 2.43
CA TYR A 101 -6.33 7.21 1.43
C TYR A 101 -6.54 6.58 0.06
N VAL A 102 -7.80 6.54 -0.37
CA VAL A 102 -8.21 6.13 -1.72
C VAL A 102 -8.13 7.35 -2.61
N PRO A 103 -7.36 7.33 -3.71
CA PRO A 103 -7.25 8.47 -4.60
C PRO A 103 -8.55 8.70 -5.38
N ALA A 104 -8.68 9.85 -6.03
CA ALA A 104 -9.76 10.14 -6.95
C ALA A 104 -9.79 9.13 -8.10
N ASP A 105 -10.98 8.80 -8.58
CA ASP A 105 -11.14 7.90 -9.72
C ASP A 105 -10.41 8.47 -10.94
N GLY A 106 -9.64 7.62 -11.62
CA GLY A 106 -8.81 7.99 -12.76
C GLY A 106 -7.40 8.50 -12.41
N TYR A 107 -7.06 8.63 -11.13
CA TYR A 107 -5.73 9.09 -10.73
C TYR A 107 -4.61 8.14 -11.19
N LEU A 108 -4.74 6.84 -10.92
CA LEU A 108 -3.71 5.86 -11.27
C LEU A 108 -3.56 5.71 -12.79
N SER A 109 -4.67 5.66 -13.52
CA SER A 109 -4.65 5.55 -14.98
C SER A 109 -4.00 6.79 -15.61
N ARG A 110 -4.35 7.98 -15.15
CA ARG A 110 -3.74 9.21 -15.65
C ARG A 110 -2.27 9.33 -15.27
N ALA A 111 -1.90 8.96 -14.05
CA ALA A 111 -0.50 8.94 -13.63
C ALA A 111 0.35 7.97 -14.47
N ALA A 112 -0.18 6.78 -14.78
CA ALA A 112 0.50 5.81 -15.65
C ALA A 112 0.67 6.35 -17.08
N GLU A 113 -0.35 7.02 -17.64
CA GLU A 113 -0.25 7.69 -18.94
C GLU A 113 0.83 8.80 -18.97
N LEU A 114 0.88 9.65 -17.94
CA LEU A 114 1.89 10.70 -17.80
C LEU A 114 3.30 10.12 -17.72
N CYS A 115 3.49 9.06 -16.92
CA CYS A 115 4.76 8.35 -16.81
C CYS A 115 5.17 7.76 -18.18
N LYS A 116 4.27 7.06 -18.85
CA LYS A 116 4.52 6.48 -20.17
C LYS A 116 4.92 7.54 -21.21
N ALA A 117 4.23 8.67 -21.24
CA ALA A 117 4.53 9.78 -22.16
C ALA A 117 5.94 10.38 -21.97
N ARG A 118 6.52 10.23 -20.78
CA ARG A 118 7.87 10.74 -20.42
C ARG A 118 8.93 9.63 -20.32
N ASN A 119 8.61 8.39 -20.73
CA ASN A 119 9.47 7.23 -20.58
C ASN A 119 9.97 7.07 -19.14
N VAL A 120 9.03 7.12 -18.18
CA VAL A 120 9.24 6.96 -16.74
C VAL A 120 8.50 5.70 -16.30
N LEU A 121 9.13 4.84 -15.51
CA LEU A 121 8.52 3.60 -15.05
C LEU A 121 7.44 3.88 -13.98
N PHE A 122 6.23 3.38 -14.20
CA PHE A 122 5.16 3.37 -13.19
C PHE A 122 5.34 2.15 -12.29
N ILE A 123 5.65 2.39 -11.01
CA ILE A 123 5.98 1.36 -10.02
C ILE A 123 4.86 1.32 -8.99
N ALA A 124 4.07 0.25 -8.99
CA ALA A 124 2.98 0.06 -8.04
C ALA A 124 3.45 -0.76 -6.83
N ASP A 125 3.38 -0.17 -5.65
CA ASP A 125 3.55 -0.89 -4.39
C ASP A 125 2.21 -1.46 -3.93
N GLU A 126 1.96 -2.69 -4.31
CA GLU A 126 0.77 -3.48 -3.97
C GLU A 126 1.01 -4.40 -2.74
N VAL A 127 2.02 -4.13 -1.95
CA VAL A 127 2.35 -4.93 -0.76
C VAL A 127 1.18 -4.98 0.22
N GLN A 128 0.44 -3.89 0.39
CA GLN A 128 -0.72 -3.85 1.28
C GLN A 128 -2.04 -3.99 0.55
N THR A 129 -2.14 -3.49 -0.67
CA THR A 129 -3.38 -3.37 -1.44
C THR A 129 -3.66 -4.58 -2.32
N GLY A 130 -2.63 -5.32 -2.71
CA GLY A 130 -2.74 -6.46 -3.60
C GLY A 130 -3.31 -7.73 -2.96
N ILE A 131 -3.40 -8.76 -3.77
CA ILE A 131 -3.88 -10.11 -3.42
C ILE A 131 -5.26 -10.05 -2.78
N ALA A 132 -6.23 -9.57 -3.56
CA ALA A 132 -7.67 -9.50 -3.26
C ALA A 132 -8.10 -8.48 -2.18
N ARG A 133 -7.17 -7.84 -1.45
CA ARG A 133 -7.48 -6.96 -0.30
C ARG A 133 -8.50 -5.87 -0.62
N THR A 134 -8.42 -5.27 -1.80
CA THR A 134 -9.26 -4.13 -2.20
C THR A 134 -10.48 -4.50 -3.04
N GLY A 135 -10.78 -5.79 -3.20
CA GLY A 135 -11.92 -6.26 -4.00
C GLY A 135 -11.58 -6.61 -5.45
N ARG A 136 -10.33 -6.45 -5.84
CA ARG A 136 -9.73 -6.95 -7.09
C ARG A 136 -8.46 -7.72 -6.74
N LEU A 137 -7.89 -8.47 -7.69
CA LEU A 137 -6.62 -9.17 -7.44
C LEU A 137 -5.53 -8.15 -7.08
N LEU A 138 -5.45 -7.05 -7.82
CA LEU A 138 -4.59 -5.90 -7.58
C LEU A 138 -5.46 -4.65 -7.44
N ALA A 139 -5.03 -3.67 -6.65
CA ALA A 139 -5.74 -2.39 -6.59
C ALA A 139 -5.65 -1.61 -7.91
N CYS A 140 -4.57 -1.77 -8.66
CA CYS A 140 -4.43 -1.22 -10.01
C CYS A 140 -5.50 -1.72 -10.99
N ASP A 141 -6.09 -2.91 -10.77
CA ASP A 141 -7.15 -3.47 -11.62
C ASP A 141 -8.46 -2.66 -11.57
N HIS A 142 -8.68 -1.85 -10.52
CA HIS A 142 -9.84 -0.97 -10.43
C HIS A 142 -9.87 0.08 -11.56
N GLU A 143 -8.71 0.46 -12.07
CA GLU A 143 -8.55 1.43 -13.16
C GLU A 143 -7.91 0.81 -14.41
N SER A 144 -7.81 -0.53 -14.48
CA SER A 144 -7.19 -1.26 -15.59
C SER A 144 -5.74 -0.83 -15.87
N VAL A 145 -5.00 -0.45 -14.84
CA VAL A 145 -3.60 -0.05 -14.95
C VAL A 145 -2.69 -1.27 -14.84
N LYS A 146 -1.84 -1.48 -15.86
CA LYS A 146 -0.71 -2.42 -15.78
C LYS A 146 0.55 -1.62 -15.40
N PRO A 147 1.09 -1.78 -14.18
CA PRO A 147 2.35 -1.13 -13.82
C PRO A 147 3.53 -1.73 -14.59
N ASP A 148 4.58 -0.92 -14.80
CA ASP A 148 5.85 -1.39 -15.38
C ASP A 148 6.63 -2.26 -14.37
N ILE A 149 6.54 -1.91 -13.09
CA ILE A 149 7.08 -2.71 -11.99
C ILE A 149 5.97 -2.89 -10.94
N LEU A 150 5.66 -4.14 -10.63
CA LEU A 150 4.69 -4.52 -9.61
C LEU A 150 5.41 -5.09 -8.39
N ILE A 151 5.12 -4.55 -7.20
CA ILE A 151 5.67 -5.02 -5.93
C ILE A 151 4.56 -5.73 -5.14
N LEU A 152 4.82 -6.97 -4.73
CA LEU A 152 3.91 -7.79 -3.93
C LEU A 152 4.56 -8.25 -2.62
N GLY A 153 3.74 -8.40 -1.58
CA GLY A 153 4.17 -8.88 -0.27
C GLY A 153 2.98 -9.25 0.61
N LYS A 154 3.17 -9.24 1.93
CA LYS A 154 2.11 -9.52 2.92
C LYS A 154 1.21 -10.70 2.52
N ALA A 155 0.04 -10.42 1.95
CA ALA A 155 -0.99 -11.40 1.63
C ALA A 155 -0.58 -12.46 0.59
N ILE A 156 0.50 -12.26 -0.17
CA ILE A 156 0.97 -13.25 -1.16
C ILE A 156 1.30 -14.62 -0.55
N SER A 157 1.57 -14.67 0.76
CA SER A 157 1.84 -15.91 1.49
C SER A 157 0.67 -16.39 2.36
N GLY A 158 -0.51 -15.77 2.25
CA GLY A 158 -1.62 -16.06 3.17
C GLY A 158 -1.31 -15.75 4.65
N GLY A 159 -0.22 -15.02 4.93
CA GLY A 159 0.24 -14.70 6.29
C GLY A 159 1.06 -15.79 6.98
N LEU A 160 1.37 -16.89 6.30
CA LEU A 160 2.04 -18.05 6.91
C LEU A 160 3.57 -17.98 6.85
N TYR A 161 4.12 -17.34 5.82
CA TYR A 161 5.57 -17.31 5.58
C TYR A 161 6.01 -15.98 4.95
N PRO A 162 7.19 -15.43 5.30
CA PRO A 162 7.68 -14.20 4.70
C PRO A 162 8.00 -14.41 3.22
N VAL A 163 7.22 -13.80 2.33
CA VAL A 163 7.41 -13.83 0.88
C VAL A 163 7.08 -12.47 0.30
N SER A 164 7.89 -12.04 -0.66
CA SER A 164 7.61 -10.88 -1.49
C SER A 164 8.15 -11.12 -2.91
N ALA A 165 7.62 -10.36 -3.86
CA ALA A 165 8.00 -10.46 -5.26
C ALA A 165 8.05 -9.08 -5.92
N VAL A 166 8.92 -8.96 -6.92
CA VAL A 166 8.94 -7.86 -7.88
C VAL A 166 8.76 -8.46 -9.26
N LEU A 167 7.78 -7.97 -9.98
CA LEU A 167 7.46 -8.40 -11.35
C LEU A 167 7.63 -7.23 -12.29
N ALA A 168 8.22 -7.50 -13.46
CA ALA A 168 8.35 -6.57 -14.56
C ALA A 168 8.51 -7.35 -15.85
N ASP A 169 8.26 -6.72 -17.00
CA ASP A 169 8.51 -7.32 -18.30
C ASP A 169 10.04 -7.47 -18.55
N ASP A 170 10.44 -8.36 -19.45
CA ASP A 170 11.84 -8.77 -19.67
C ASP A 170 12.78 -7.62 -20.01
N ASP A 171 12.33 -6.63 -20.76
CA ASP A 171 13.13 -5.46 -21.15
C ASP A 171 13.51 -4.57 -19.94
N ILE A 172 12.75 -4.63 -18.86
CA ILE A 172 13.03 -3.99 -17.59
C ILE A 172 13.81 -4.96 -16.69
N MET A 173 13.29 -6.16 -16.45
CA MET A 173 13.85 -7.10 -15.48
C MET A 173 15.27 -7.55 -15.85
N LEU A 174 15.52 -7.83 -17.13
CA LEU A 174 16.78 -8.42 -17.60
C LEU A 174 17.96 -7.44 -17.68
N VAL A 175 17.80 -6.20 -17.19
CA VAL A 175 18.96 -5.31 -16.96
C VAL A 175 19.80 -5.78 -15.77
N ILE A 176 19.20 -6.53 -14.83
CA ILE A 176 19.92 -7.19 -13.74
C ILE A 176 20.52 -8.49 -14.26
N LYS A 177 21.83 -8.60 -14.20
CA LYS A 177 22.55 -9.80 -14.63
C LYS A 177 22.90 -10.69 -13.44
N PRO A 178 23.20 -11.99 -13.66
CA PRO A 178 23.65 -12.89 -12.59
C PRO A 178 24.75 -12.28 -11.73
N GLY A 179 24.63 -12.42 -10.41
CA GLY A 179 25.58 -11.86 -9.43
C GLY A 179 25.38 -10.39 -9.07
N GLN A 180 24.46 -9.67 -9.72
CA GLN A 180 24.27 -8.23 -9.47
C GLN A 180 23.18 -7.89 -8.44
N HIS A 181 22.34 -8.87 -8.12
CA HIS A 181 21.31 -8.76 -7.09
C HIS A 181 21.04 -10.15 -6.50
N GLY A 182 20.64 -10.21 -5.24
CA GLY A 182 20.31 -11.47 -4.58
C GLY A 182 19.73 -11.26 -3.19
N SER A 183 19.24 -12.35 -2.63
CA SER A 183 18.75 -12.48 -1.27
C SER A 183 19.05 -13.90 -0.80
N THR A 184 19.54 -14.10 0.43
CA THR A 184 19.90 -15.43 0.94
C THR A 184 18.69 -16.37 0.96
N PHE A 185 17.56 -15.91 1.42
CA PHE A 185 16.33 -16.71 1.53
C PHE A 185 15.28 -16.38 0.46
N GLY A 186 15.46 -15.31 -0.31
CA GLY A 186 14.52 -14.92 -1.34
C GLY A 186 14.44 -15.97 -2.45
N GLY A 187 13.20 -16.33 -2.83
CA GLY A 187 12.95 -17.36 -3.84
C GLY A 187 13.15 -18.82 -3.35
N ASN A 188 13.22 -19.03 -2.03
CA ASN A 188 13.32 -20.38 -1.49
C ASN A 188 12.06 -21.22 -1.83
N PRO A 189 12.21 -22.56 -2.01
CA PRO A 189 11.12 -23.42 -2.48
C PRO A 189 9.94 -23.51 -1.51
N VAL A 190 10.16 -23.36 -0.19
CA VAL A 190 9.09 -23.35 0.81
C VAL A 190 8.23 -22.11 0.61
N GLY A 191 8.84 -20.92 0.55
CA GLY A 191 8.13 -19.66 0.32
C GLY A 191 7.36 -19.67 -1.00
N ALA A 192 7.96 -20.21 -2.08
CA ALA A 192 7.31 -20.33 -3.38
C ALA A 192 6.05 -21.23 -3.31
N LYS A 193 6.13 -22.39 -2.63
CA LYS A 193 4.98 -23.30 -2.47
C LYS A 193 3.88 -22.70 -1.61
N VAL A 194 4.24 -22.00 -0.53
CA VAL A 194 3.26 -21.28 0.32
C VAL A 194 2.55 -20.20 -0.48
N ALA A 195 3.29 -19.41 -1.28
CA ALA A 195 2.69 -18.37 -2.12
C ALA A 195 1.75 -18.96 -3.19
N MET A 196 2.13 -20.06 -3.83
CA MET A 196 1.26 -20.76 -4.79
C MET A 196 -0.04 -21.20 -4.14
N ALA A 197 0.03 -21.89 -3.00
CA ALA A 197 -1.16 -22.35 -2.27
C ALA A 197 -2.06 -21.19 -1.84
N ALA A 198 -1.48 -20.09 -1.35
CA ALA A 198 -2.24 -18.89 -0.99
C ALA A 198 -2.96 -18.25 -2.19
N LEU A 199 -2.32 -18.19 -3.35
CA LEU A 199 -2.93 -17.67 -4.58
C LEU A 199 -4.04 -18.60 -5.11
N GLU A 200 -3.88 -19.92 -4.98
CA GLU A 200 -4.93 -20.91 -5.30
C GLU A 200 -6.16 -20.68 -4.43
N VAL A 201 -5.99 -20.56 -3.10
CA VAL A 201 -7.10 -20.26 -2.17
C VAL A 201 -7.80 -18.95 -2.53
N VAL A 202 -7.04 -17.88 -2.79
CA VAL A 202 -7.61 -16.57 -3.20
C VAL A 202 -8.50 -16.71 -4.43
N LYS A 203 -8.07 -17.51 -5.41
CA LYS A 203 -8.82 -17.76 -6.65
C LYS A 203 -10.01 -18.66 -6.42
N ASP A 204 -9.81 -19.81 -5.79
CA ASP A 204 -10.82 -20.87 -5.66
C ASP A 204 -11.98 -20.44 -4.74
N GLU A 205 -11.68 -19.70 -3.67
CA GLU A 205 -12.66 -19.12 -2.77
C GLU A 205 -13.19 -17.75 -3.22
N LYS A 206 -12.78 -17.25 -4.39
CA LYS A 206 -13.19 -15.97 -4.95
C LYS A 206 -13.05 -14.82 -3.95
N LEU A 207 -11.91 -14.76 -3.24
CA LEU A 207 -11.72 -13.82 -2.14
C LEU A 207 -11.75 -12.36 -2.57
N ALA A 208 -11.44 -12.04 -3.83
CA ALA A 208 -11.56 -10.68 -4.36
C ALA A 208 -13.03 -10.22 -4.42
N GLU A 209 -13.91 -11.05 -5.00
CA GLU A 209 -15.35 -10.75 -5.07
C GLU A 209 -15.96 -10.67 -3.66
N ARG A 210 -15.54 -11.58 -2.77
CA ARG A 210 -15.95 -11.58 -1.37
C ARG A 210 -15.53 -10.29 -0.65
N ALA A 211 -14.27 -9.86 -0.82
CA ALA A 211 -13.76 -8.64 -0.23
C ALA A 211 -14.50 -7.40 -0.74
N GLU A 212 -14.87 -7.35 -2.02
CA GLU A 212 -15.67 -6.28 -2.60
C GLU A 212 -17.04 -6.20 -1.92
N ASN A 213 -17.77 -7.33 -1.87
CA ASN A 213 -19.12 -7.40 -1.30
C ASN A 213 -19.13 -7.06 0.19
N LEU A 214 -18.29 -7.72 0.99
CA LEU A 214 -18.20 -7.48 2.43
C LEU A 214 -17.67 -6.09 2.76
N GLY A 215 -16.80 -5.52 1.90
CA GLY A 215 -16.35 -4.16 2.02
C GLY A 215 -17.47 -3.13 1.85
N HIS A 216 -18.40 -3.36 0.93
CA HIS A 216 -19.59 -2.53 0.79
C HIS A 216 -20.50 -2.63 2.02
N VAL A 217 -20.72 -3.83 2.55
CA VAL A 217 -21.48 -4.03 3.80
C VAL A 217 -20.80 -3.27 4.94
N LEU A 218 -19.51 -3.49 5.16
CA LEU A 218 -18.77 -2.84 6.25
C LEU A 218 -18.89 -1.31 6.20
N ARG A 219 -18.62 -0.70 5.04
CA ARG A 219 -18.69 0.76 4.90
C ARG A 219 -20.11 1.31 5.07
N ARG A 220 -21.14 0.58 4.63
CA ARG A 220 -22.54 0.94 4.84
C ARG A 220 -22.88 0.95 6.32
N GLU A 221 -22.55 -0.12 7.04
CA GLU A 221 -22.85 -0.25 8.46
C GLU A 221 -22.04 0.72 9.34
N LEU A 222 -20.76 0.95 9.02
CA LEU A 222 -19.96 1.96 9.71
C LEU A 222 -20.54 3.38 9.55
N ARG A 223 -21.11 3.72 8.37
CA ARG A 223 -21.79 5.01 8.16
C ARG A 223 -23.12 5.09 8.88
N ALA A 224 -23.76 3.95 9.16
CA ALA A 224 -25.01 3.89 9.90
C ALA A 224 -24.81 4.09 11.42
N ILE A 225 -23.60 3.98 11.94
CA ILE A 225 -23.28 4.29 13.32
C ILE A 225 -23.55 5.79 13.56
N ASN A 226 -24.60 6.08 14.33
CA ASN A 226 -24.99 7.45 14.64
C ASN A 226 -24.10 8.04 15.75
N SER A 227 -22.94 8.58 15.37
CA SER A 227 -22.02 9.21 16.32
C SER A 227 -21.36 10.45 15.71
N PRO A 228 -21.30 11.57 16.43
CA PRO A 228 -20.59 12.76 15.99
C PRO A 228 -19.06 12.58 15.95
N MET A 229 -18.55 11.51 16.56
CA MET A 229 -17.12 11.20 16.53
C MET A 229 -16.67 10.70 15.15
N ILE A 230 -17.51 9.97 14.40
CA ILE A 230 -17.16 9.47 13.07
C ILE A 230 -17.39 10.59 12.05
N THR A 231 -16.33 11.16 11.52
CA THR A 231 -16.42 12.24 10.53
C THR A 231 -16.33 11.74 9.09
N LEU A 232 -15.70 10.58 8.86
CA LEU A 232 -15.53 10.01 7.54
C LEU A 232 -15.38 8.48 7.63
N VAL A 233 -15.99 7.77 6.67
CA VAL A 233 -15.75 6.34 6.41
C VAL A 233 -15.28 6.19 4.97
N ARG A 234 -14.11 5.59 4.77
CA ARG A 234 -13.49 5.39 3.45
C ARG A 234 -12.83 4.03 3.31
N GLY A 235 -12.56 3.62 2.08
CA GLY A 235 -11.87 2.37 1.77
C GLY A 235 -12.34 1.72 0.47
N ARG A 236 -11.66 0.62 0.10
CA ARG A 236 -12.04 -0.28 -1.00
C ARG A 236 -11.89 -1.73 -0.54
N GLY A 237 -12.81 -2.60 -0.96
CA GLY A 237 -12.85 -3.98 -0.50
C GLY A 237 -12.81 -4.06 1.03
N LEU A 238 -11.98 -4.91 1.58
CA LEU A 238 -11.73 -5.07 3.02
C LEU A 238 -10.49 -4.28 3.52
N LEU A 239 -10.18 -3.17 2.90
CA LEU A 239 -9.24 -2.16 3.40
C LEU A 239 -10.02 -0.87 3.66
N ASN A 240 -10.35 -0.61 4.92
CA ASN A 240 -11.23 0.48 5.31
C ASN A 240 -10.68 1.28 6.49
N ALA A 241 -11.15 2.50 6.65
CA ALA A 241 -10.86 3.34 7.82
C ALA A 241 -12.05 4.21 8.18
N ILE A 242 -12.16 4.53 9.47
CA ILE A 242 -12.94 5.64 10.00
C ILE A 242 -12.01 6.75 10.46
N VAL A 243 -12.44 7.98 10.31
CA VAL A 243 -11.76 9.16 10.86
C VAL A 243 -12.54 9.61 12.07
N ILE A 244 -11.84 9.73 13.19
CA ILE A 244 -12.39 10.09 14.50
C ILE A 244 -12.11 11.55 14.79
N LYS A 245 -13.14 12.31 15.09
CA LYS A 245 -12.99 13.65 15.70
C LYS A 245 -12.78 13.47 17.19
N PRO A 246 -11.69 14.00 17.78
CA PRO A 246 -11.50 13.98 19.22
C PRO A 246 -12.72 14.59 19.94
N THR A 247 -13.21 13.88 20.94
CA THR A 247 -14.41 14.28 21.70
C THR A 247 -14.15 14.04 23.19
N ASN A 248 -14.44 15.02 24.02
CA ASN A 248 -14.22 14.97 25.48
C ASN A 248 -12.78 14.57 25.86
N GLY A 249 -11.76 14.99 25.07
CA GLY A 249 -10.36 14.64 25.28
C GLY A 249 -10.00 13.20 24.93
N ARG A 250 -10.88 12.47 24.23
CA ARG A 250 -10.67 11.11 23.73
C ARG A 250 -10.35 11.11 22.25
N GLU A 251 -9.38 10.27 21.88
CA GLU A 251 -8.83 10.15 20.53
C GLU A 251 -9.06 8.74 19.95
N ALA A 252 -8.62 8.52 18.73
CA ALA A 252 -8.73 7.21 18.07
C ALA A 252 -8.04 6.08 18.86
N TRP A 253 -6.98 6.39 19.61
CA TRP A 253 -6.32 5.42 20.50
C TRP A 253 -7.26 4.94 21.62
N ASP A 254 -7.96 5.86 22.29
CA ASP A 254 -8.90 5.50 23.36
C ASP A 254 -10.03 4.59 22.84
N VAL A 255 -10.55 4.92 21.64
CA VAL A 255 -11.56 4.09 20.96
C VAL A 255 -11.02 2.69 20.67
N CYS A 256 -9.77 2.59 20.23
CA CYS A 256 -9.14 1.26 19.99
C CYS A 256 -8.96 0.47 21.28
N LEU A 257 -8.64 1.12 22.39
CA LEU A 257 -8.56 0.45 23.71
C LEU A 257 -9.94 -0.06 24.15
N GLU A 258 -11.00 0.73 23.98
CA GLU A 258 -12.36 0.32 24.31
C GLU A 258 -12.82 -0.84 23.40
N MET A 259 -12.52 -0.81 22.09
CA MET A 259 -12.78 -1.95 21.20
C MET A 259 -12.06 -3.21 21.68
N LYS A 260 -10.81 -3.10 22.13
CA LYS A 260 -10.03 -4.23 22.67
C LYS A 260 -10.72 -4.85 23.89
N GLU A 261 -11.20 -4.04 24.83
CA GLU A 261 -11.94 -4.53 26.02
C GLU A 261 -13.26 -5.22 25.62
N ASN A 262 -13.84 -4.84 24.48
CA ASN A 262 -15.03 -5.49 23.91
C ASN A 262 -14.70 -6.65 22.95
N GLY A 263 -13.42 -7.04 22.80
CA GLY A 263 -12.98 -8.22 22.03
C GLY A 263 -12.57 -7.97 20.59
N LEU A 264 -12.45 -6.70 20.14
CA LEU A 264 -12.03 -6.33 18.79
C LEU A 264 -10.70 -5.59 18.80
N LEU A 265 -9.69 -6.17 18.12
CA LEU A 265 -8.41 -5.48 17.92
C LEU A 265 -8.46 -4.61 16.66
N ALA A 266 -8.20 -3.33 16.84
CA ALA A 266 -8.05 -2.37 15.76
C ALA A 266 -6.77 -1.54 15.95
N LYS A 267 -6.30 -0.90 14.87
CA LYS A 267 -5.07 -0.10 14.91
C LYS A 267 -5.35 1.35 14.56
N PRO A 268 -5.08 2.29 15.47
CA PRO A 268 -5.08 3.70 15.12
C PRO A 268 -3.86 4.02 14.25
N THR A 269 -3.97 5.03 13.41
CA THR A 269 -2.89 5.54 12.59
C THR A 269 -2.99 7.06 12.48
N HIS A 270 -1.85 7.76 12.62
CA HIS A 270 -1.75 9.22 12.56
C HIS A 270 -2.80 9.97 13.41
N GLY A 271 -2.99 9.49 14.65
CA GLY A 271 -3.76 10.16 15.70
C GLY A 271 -5.28 10.06 15.61
N ASP A 272 -5.87 10.28 14.46
CA ASP A 272 -7.33 10.42 14.28
C ASP A 272 -8.00 9.33 13.43
N LYS A 273 -7.25 8.39 12.91
CA LYS A 273 -7.78 7.37 11.99
C LYS A 273 -7.73 5.98 12.63
N ILE A 274 -8.76 5.19 12.44
CA ILE A 274 -8.78 3.78 12.84
C ILE A 274 -8.94 2.95 11.57
N ARG A 275 -7.98 2.05 11.32
CA ARG A 275 -7.95 1.20 10.13
C ARG A 275 -8.50 -0.18 10.43
N PHE A 276 -9.35 -0.68 9.53
CA PHE A 276 -9.91 -2.02 9.54
C PHE A 276 -9.47 -2.80 8.30
N ALA A 277 -8.79 -3.92 8.53
CA ALA A 277 -8.33 -4.83 7.49
C ALA A 277 -8.54 -6.28 7.97
N PRO A 278 -9.80 -6.74 8.12
CA PRO A 278 -10.10 -8.07 8.61
C PRO A 278 -9.56 -9.15 7.67
N PRO A 279 -9.43 -10.41 8.11
CA PRO A 279 -9.11 -11.52 7.22
C PRO A 279 -10.07 -11.59 6.03
N LEU A 280 -9.55 -11.92 4.83
CA LEU A 280 -10.38 -12.03 3.62
C LEU A 280 -11.46 -13.12 3.73
N VAL A 281 -11.25 -14.09 4.61
CA VAL A 281 -12.16 -15.19 4.90
C VAL A 281 -13.19 -14.89 6.00
N ILE A 282 -13.23 -13.66 6.52
CA ILE A 282 -14.23 -13.26 7.53
C ILE A 282 -15.64 -13.52 7.02
N THR A 283 -16.55 -14.01 7.89
CA THR A 283 -17.96 -14.16 7.51
C THR A 283 -18.72 -12.83 7.67
N GLU A 284 -19.90 -12.73 7.06
CA GLU A 284 -20.74 -11.52 7.22
C GLU A 284 -21.20 -11.38 8.67
N GLU A 285 -21.52 -12.50 9.36
CA GLU A 285 -21.90 -12.49 10.77
C GLU A 285 -20.78 -11.96 11.65
N GLN A 286 -19.54 -12.42 11.44
CA GLN A 286 -18.37 -11.92 12.15
C GLN A 286 -18.12 -10.43 11.86
N LEU A 287 -18.34 -10.01 10.61
CA LEU A 287 -18.21 -8.62 10.23
C LEU A 287 -19.24 -7.73 10.95
N MET A 288 -20.48 -8.20 11.06
CA MET A 288 -21.55 -7.50 11.78
C MET A 288 -21.26 -7.43 13.28
N GLU A 289 -20.74 -8.51 13.89
CA GLU A 289 -20.25 -8.47 15.28
C GLU A 289 -19.17 -7.40 15.47
N CYS A 290 -18.21 -7.30 14.54
CA CYS A 290 -17.20 -6.22 14.59
C CYS A 290 -17.87 -4.84 14.54
N VAL A 291 -18.85 -4.61 13.67
CA VAL A 291 -19.57 -3.32 13.58
C VAL A 291 -20.30 -2.99 14.88
N GLU A 292 -20.96 -3.97 15.50
CA GLU A 292 -21.64 -3.81 16.79
C GLU A 292 -20.65 -3.39 17.88
N ILE A 293 -19.48 -4.08 17.97
CA ILE A 293 -18.43 -3.73 18.93
C ILE A 293 -17.92 -2.31 18.68
N ILE A 294 -17.69 -1.92 17.41
CA ILE A 294 -17.24 -0.57 17.05
C ILE A 294 -18.27 0.47 17.51
N GLY A 295 -19.54 0.24 17.20
CA GLY A 295 -20.63 1.15 17.58
C GLY A 295 -20.75 1.31 19.10
N LYS A 296 -20.72 0.19 19.83
CA LYS A 296 -20.75 0.17 21.30
C LYS A 296 -19.55 0.92 21.90
N SER A 297 -18.36 0.67 21.39
CA SER A 297 -17.14 1.29 21.90
C SER A 297 -17.12 2.81 21.67
N ILE A 298 -17.60 3.27 20.52
CA ILE A 298 -17.72 4.70 20.22
C ILE A 298 -18.79 5.38 21.12
N ALA A 299 -19.91 4.69 21.34
CA ALA A 299 -20.99 5.24 22.18
C ALA A 299 -20.58 5.50 23.62
N THR A 300 -19.54 4.84 24.13
CA THR A 300 -18.97 5.07 25.48
C THR A 300 -18.42 6.50 25.64
N PHE A 301 -18.07 7.16 24.53
CA PHE A 301 -17.42 8.49 24.54
C PHE A 301 -18.32 9.63 24.05
N CYS A 302 -19.57 9.33 23.67
CA CYS A 302 -20.53 10.31 23.12
C CYS A 302 -21.48 10.88 24.18
#